data_12296ca2a05826f8b3334691b94244f1
#
_entry.id   12296ca2a05826f8b3334691b94244f1
#
_cell.length_a   1.000
_cell.length_b   1.000
_cell.length_c   1.000
_cell.angle_alpha   90.00
_cell.angle_beta   90.00
_cell.angle_gamma   90.00
#
_symmetry.space_group_name_H-M   'P 1'
#
loop_
_entity.id
_entity.type
_entity.pdbx_description
1 polymer ?
#
loop_
_entity_poly.entity_id
_entity_poly.type
_entity_poly.pdbx_seq_one_letter_code
_entity_poly.pdbx_strand_id
1 'polypeptide(L)'
;MRTPSFGSISRRRSRIGSGHVFPAAVLVLILLCCFASRGQDDAPVSAADVPPILKIGAQAPDFNLMGVDGKMHSLADYASSKVLVVIFNCDHCPIASMYEKRIKQLTSDYQGRGVAVVVIMGNDPKAIHLSEKGHTDLGDTYPEMKLRYEYRHLNYPYLYDGDTQAVALKYGPTATPHAFVFDQQRILRYEGRIDNNAREELATKHETRDAVDSLLAGKPVAVQDTPAVGCSTKWAYKEAGAKAEVAEGDEKPVTLEMATAGQLTALRKNVGTDKLLLVNFWATWCGPCIEEFPELQKMVRMYAKRQVEIVTVSINNPDEKKFVVKFLEEQHAINRNLLFSGSDSADAVKAFGTNWTGGVPYTILIGMNGEVLYRTQGDMNALDVRRALLKNLPDDRYIGQHAYWNSVF
;
A
#
# COMPACT_ATOMS: atom_id res chain seq x y z
N MET A 1 -30.09 11.60 -65.98
CA MET A 1 -31.42 11.49 -66.62
C MET A 1 -32.44 11.31 -65.51
N ARG A 2 -33.35 12.28 -65.45
CA ARG A 2 -34.73 12.24 -64.92
C ARG A 2 -34.97 11.98 -63.42
N THR A 3 -35.15 13.05 -62.69
CA THR A 3 -36.29 13.28 -61.79
C THR A 3 -37.60 13.31 -62.58
N PRO A 4 -38.81 13.18 -62.06
CA PRO A 4 -39.46 13.97 -61.01
C PRO A 4 -40.49 13.13 -60.17
N SER A 5 -41.36 13.54 -59.28
CA SER A 5 -41.97 14.81 -58.86
C SER A 5 -43.19 14.49 -57.98
N PHE A 6 -43.43 15.30 -57.01
CA PHE A 6 -44.70 15.80 -56.42
C PHE A 6 -45.96 14.95 -56.33
N GLY A 7 -46.64 15.04 -55.19
CA GLY A 7 -48.03 14.76 -54.99
C GLY A 7 -48.52 15.14 -53.58
N SER A 8 -49.10 16.33 -53.47
CA SER A 8 -49.73 16.95 -52.31
C SER A 8 -51.25 16.65 -52.26
N ILE A 9 -51.85 17.11 -51.08
CA ILE A 9 -53.28 17.38 -50.84
C ILE A 9 -54.03 16.19 -50.20
N SER A 10 -54.78 16.30 -49.07
CA SER A 10 -55.74 17.32 -48.68
C SER A 10 -56.34 17.04 -47.31
N ARG A 11 -56.72 18.11 -46.65
CA ARG A 11 -57.51 18.19 -45.41
C ARG A 11 -58.84 17.47 -45.47
N ARG A 12 -59.28 16.83 -44.34
CA ARG A 12 -60.68 16.96 -43.92
C ARG A 12 -60.85 16.92 -42.42
N ARG A 13 -61.54 17.89 -41.85
CA ARG A 13 -62.10 18.01 -40.48
C ARG A 13 -63.38 17.20 -40.35
N SER A 14 -63.64 16.64 -39.17
CA SER A 14 -64.95 16.65 -38.45
C SER A 14 -64.76 15.85 -37.15
N ARG A 15 -64.84 16.39 -36.05
CA ARG A 15 -65.90 16.75 -35.09
C ARG A 15 -66.45 15.58 -34.28
N ILE A 16 -66.21 15.72 -32.91
CA ILE A 16 -67.13 15.55 -31.81
C ILE A 16 -67.29 14.12 -31.23
N GLY A 17 -67.05 13.99 -29.95
CA GLY A 17 -67.68 12.98 -29.10
C GLY A 17 -66.95 12.73 -27.77
N SER A 18 -67.39 13.47 -26.73
CA SER A 18 -67.51 13.09 -25.29
C SER A 18 -66.44 12.16 -24.63
N GLY A 19 -65.59 12.62 -23.79
CA GLY A 19 -65.77 12.77 -22.34
C GLY A 19 -65.72 11.46 -21.55
N HIS A 20 -64.50 11.11 -21.06
CA HIS A 20 -64.36 10.42 -19.80
C HIS A 20 -63.14 10.96 -19.05
N VAL A 21 -63.47 11.66 -17.96
CA VAL A 21 -62.53 12.13 -16.95
C VAL A 21 -62.02 10.90 -16.17
N PHE A 22 -60.77 10.55 -16.32
CA PHE A 22 -60.08 9.68 -15.36
C PHE A 22 -59.23 10.58 -14.42
N PRO A 23 -59.30 10.35 -13.11
CA PRO A 23 -58.65 11.25 -12.17
C PRO A 23 -57.14 11.10 -12.19
N ALA A 24 -56.45 12.23 -12.23
CA ALA A 24 -55.00 12.42 -12.23
C ALA A 24 -54.29 12.07 -10.91
N ALA A 25 -54.84 11.12 -10.11
CA ALA A 25 -54.32 10.79 -8.78
C ALA A 25 -53.49 9.51 -8.70
N VAL A 26 -53.39 8.71 -9.80
CA VAL A 26 -52.68 7.40 -9.75
C VAL A 26 -51.27 7.44 -10.38
N LEU A 27 -50.94 8.50 -11.12
CA LEU A 27 -49.64 8.59 -11.82
C LEU A 27 -48.52 9.22 -10.95
N VAL A 28 -48.82 9.78 -9.79
CA VAL A 28 -47.82 10.41 -8.92
C VAL A 28 -47.20 9.42 -7.91
N LEU A 29 -47.86 8.27 -7.63
CA LEU A 29 -47.37 7.29 -6.65
C LEU A 29 -46.37 6.26 -7.24
N ILE A 30 -46.28 6.13 -8.56
CA ILE A 30 -45.35 5.17 -9.20
C ILE A 30 -43.99 5.80 -9.48
N LEU A 31 -43.88 7.12 -9.53
CA LEU A 31 -42.61 7.83 -9.71
C LEU A 31 -41.83 8.07 -8.41
N LEU A 32 -42.41 7.85 -7.22
CA LEU A 32 -41.76 7.99 -5.93
C LEU A 32 -41.12 6.68 -5.40
N CYS A 33 -41.42 5.52 -6.01
CA CYS A 33 -40.82 4.25 -5.60
C CYS A 33 -39.52 3.87 -6.34
N CYS A 34 -39.10 4.62 -7.37
CA CYS A 34 -37.84 4.35 -8.08
C CYS A 34 -36.66 5.21 -7.63
N PHE A 35 -36.80 6.01 -6.58
CA PHE A 35 -35.69 6.84 -6.05
C PHE A 35 -35.19 6.42 -4.68
N ALA A 36 -35.57 5.24 -4.19
CA ALA A 36 -35.17 4.76 -2.87
C ALA A 36 -34.16 3.60 -2.90
N SER A 37 -33.32 3.53 -3.93
CA SER A 37 -32.13 2.65 -3.92
C SER A 37 -30.94 3.37 -4.55
N ARG A 38 -30.68 4.62 -4.11
CA ARG A 38 -29.33 5.12 -4.12
C ARG A 38 -28.67 4.48 -2.93
N GLY A 39 -27.61 3.67 -3.20
CA GLY A 39 -26.75 3.14 -2.18
C GLY A 39 -26.40 4.23 -1.18
N GLN A 40 -26.37 3.89 0.08
CA GLN A 40 -25.71 4.71 1.08
C GLN A 40 -24.30 4.95 0.52
N ASP A 41 -24.07 6.16 0.00
CA ASP A 41 -22.74 6.66 -0.25
C ASP A 41 -22.08 6.64 1.13
N ASP A 42 -21.13 5.71 1.31
CA ASP A 42 -20.31 5.62 2.50
C ASP A 42 -19.59 6.97 2.66
N ALA A 43 -20.16 7.84 3.45
CA ALA A 43 -19.51 9.09 3.82
C ALA A 43 -18.17 8.71 4.48
N PRO A 44 -17.05 9.36 4.12
CA PRO A 44 -15.76 9.04 4.69
C PRO A 44 -15.85 9.17 6.22
N VAL A 45 -15.46 8.09 6.93
CA VAL A 45 -15.44 8.07 8.40
C VAL A 45 -14.59 9.26 8.87
N SER A 46 -15.17 10.16 9.65
CA SER A 46 -14.44 11.32 10.17
C SER A 46 -13.49 10.92 11.31
N ALA A 47 -12.50 11.74 11.61
CA ALA A 47 -11.62 11.51 12.77
C ALA A 47 -12.39 11.42 14.09
N ALA A 48 -13.59 12.04 14.17
CA ALA A 48 -14.50 11.95 15.31
C ALA A 48 -15.19 10.58 15.41
N ASP A 49 -15.20 9.80 14.34
CA ASP A 49 -15.85 8.49 14.25
C ASP A 49 -14.88 7.33 14.53
N VAL A 50 -13.62 7.61 14.91
CA VAL A 50 -12.67 6.53 15.29
C VAL A 50 -13.22 5.81 16.52
N PRO A 51 -13.47 4.49 16.43
CA PRO A 51 -14.06 3.76 17.54
C PRO A 51 -13.13 3.74 18.75
N PRO A 52 -13.67 3.78 19.96
CA PRO A 52 -12.86 3.57 21.16
C PRO A 52 -12.26 2.16 21.16
N ILE A 53 -11.12 2.01 21.79
CA ILE A 53 -10.53 0.68 22.04
C ILE A 53 -11.53 -0.18 22.79
N LEU A 54 -11.62 -1.46 22.43
CA LEU A 54 -12.46 -2.45 23.13
C LEU A 54 -12.09 -2.50 24.61
N LYS A 55 -13.09 -2.32 25.47
CA LYS A 55 -12.86 -2.22 26.92
C LYS A 55 -12.54 -3.56 27.55
N ILE A 56 -11.63 -3.57 28.52
CA ILE A 56 -11.37 -4.72 29.37
C ILE A 56 -12.68 -5.24 29.98
N GLY A 57 -12.87 -6.56 29.92
CA GLY A 57 -14.10 -7.22 30.34
C GLY A 57 -15.18 -7.35 29.25
N ALA A 58 -14.97 -6.73 28.09
CA ALA A 58 -15.89 -6.89 26.95
C ALA A 58 -15.75 -8.27 26.30
N GLN A 59 -16.84 -8.73 25.68
CA GLN A 59 -16.85 -9.92 24.84
C GLN A 59 -16.08 -9.67 23.53
N ALA A 60 -15.33 -10.67 23.04
CA ALA A 60 -14.67 -10.59 21.75
C ALA A 60 -15.70 -10.34 20.63
N PRO A 61 -15.53 -9.27 19.85
CA PRO A 61 -16.37 -9.06 18.67
C PRO A 61 -16.17 -10.17 17.65
N ASP A 62 -17.28 -10.65 17.07
CA ASP A 62 -17.25 -11.69 16.06
C ASP A 62 -16.61 -11.20 14.76
N PHE A 63 -15.92 -12.12 14.09
CA PHE A 63 -15.32 -11.91 12.78
C PHE A 63 -15.50 -13.13 11.88
N ASN A 64 -15.52 -12.90 10.58
CA ASN A 64 -15.46 -13.92 9.54
C ASN A 64 -14.71 -13.31 8.36
N LEU A 65 -13.40 -13.55 8.27
CA LEU A 65 -12.47 -12.88 7.38
C LEU A 65 -11.73 -13.87 6.49
N MET A 66 -11.38 -13.42 5.29
CA MET A 66 -10.54 -14.17 4.37
C MET A 66 -9.09 -14.20 4.87
N GLY A 67 -8.55 -15.39 5.02
CA GLY A 67 -7.14 -15.63 5.32
C GLY A 67 -6.27 -15.64 4.06
N VAL A 68 -4.98 -15.39 4.22
CA VAL A 68 -4.00 -15.49 3.12
C VAL A 68 -3.88 -16.91 2.55
N ASP A 69 -4.35 -17.92 3.29
CA ASP A 69 -4.48 -19.30 2.85
C ASP A 69 -5.69 -19.56 1.92
N GLY A 70 -6.46 -18.51 1.61
CA GLY A 70 -7.65 -18.57 0.76
C GLY A 70 -8.88 -19.15 1.42
N LYS A 71 -8.89 -19.27 2.77
CA LYS A 71 -10.03 -19.79 3.54
C LYS A 71 -10.66 -18.67 4.37
N MET A 72 -11.96 -18.83 4.65
CA MET A 72 -12.63 -18.00 5.65
C MET A 72 -12.28 -18.50 7.06
N HIS A 73 -11.97 -17.57 7.95
CA HIS A 73 -11.70 -17.83 9.36
C HIS A 73 -12.67 -17.00 10.22
N SER A 74 -13.34 -17.66 11.14
CA SER A 74 -14.31 -17.06 12.06
C SER A 74 -13.84 -17.14 13.51
N LEU A 75 -14.41 -16.34 14.39
CA LEU A 75 -14.16 -16.43 15.82
C LEU A 75 -14.49 -17.83 16.36
N ALA A 76 -15.52 -18.50 15.80
CA ALA A 76 -15.96 -19.82 16.19
C ALA A 76 -14.90 -20.92 15.95
N ASP A 77 -14.02 -20.75 14.96
CA ASP A 77 -12.94 -21.71 14.67
C ASP A 77 -11.94 -21.86 15.83
N TYR A 78 -11.89 -20.86 16.70
CA TYR A 78 -11.02 -20.81 17.87
C TYR A 78 -11.72 -21.15 19.19
N ALA A 79 -13.00 -21.62 19.15
CA ALA A 79 -13.83 -21.85 20.33
C ALA A 79 -13.20 -22.82 21.36
N SER A 80 -12.41 -23.79 20.90
CA SER A 80 -11.75 -24.78 21.76
C SER A 80 -10.51 -24.24 22.49
N SER A 81 -9.98 -23.06 22.11
CA SER A 81 -8.78 -22.49 22.71
C SER A 81 -9.09 -21.91 24.10
N LYS A 82 -8.21 -22.18 25.08
CA LYS A 82 -8.30 -21.61 26.43
C LYS A 82 -7.99 -20.11 26.45
N VAL A 83 -7.11 -19.66 25.54
CA VAL A 83 -6.76 -18.25 25.35
C VAL A 83 -6.75 -17.96 23.86
N LEU A 84 -7.32 -16.80 23.49
CA LEU A 84 -7.27 -16.29 22.14
C LEU A 84 -6.50 -14.96 22.15
N VAL A 85 -5.47 -14.85 21.28
CA VAL A 85 -4.72 -13.62 21.03
C VAL A 85 -5.07 -13.12 19.64
N VAL A 86 -5.68 -11.95 19.54
CA VAL A 86 -5.94 -11.25 18.28
C VAL A 86 -4.95 -10.10 18.18
N ILE A 87 -4.16 -10.04 17.11
CA ILE A 87 -3.17 -8.99 16.89
C ILE A 87 -3.52 -8.25 15.60
N PHE A 88 -3.84 -6.96 15.70
CA PHE A 88 -3.89 -6.10 14.52
C PHE A 88 -2.48 -5.73 14.12
N ASN A 89 -2.08 -6.11 12.90
CA ASN A 89 -0.75 -5.89 12.35
C ASN A 89 -0.83 -5.40 10.91
N CYS A 90 0.30 -5.01 10.32
CA CYS A 90 0.35 -4.55 8.93
C CYS A 90 1.73 -4.77 8.31
N ASP A 91 1.83 -4.65 6.98
CA ASP A 91 3.05 -4.92 6.22
C ASP A 91 3.82 -3.63 5.87
N HIS A 92 3.12 -2.48 5.73
CA HIS A 92 3.78 -1.21 5.38
C HIS A 92 4.53 -0.55 6.55
N CYS A 93 4.23 -0.92 7.78
CA CYS A 93 4.82 -0.29 8.97
C CYS A 93 6.18 -0.92 9.33
N PRO A 94 7.28 -0.16 9.38
CA PRO A 94 8.59 -0.69 9.76
C PRO A 94 8.61 -1.23 11.20
N ILE A 95 7.85 -0.62 12.12
CA ILE A 95 7.74 -1.11 13.49
C ILE A 95 7.01 -2.46 13.52
N ALA A 96 5.90 -2.60 12.80
CA ALA A 96 5.16 -3.86 12.70
C ALA A 96 6.05 -5.00 12.16
N SER A 97 6.86 -4.70 11.14
CA SER A 97 7.83 -5.64 10.58
C SER A 97 8.84 -6.16 11.62
N MET A 98 9.31 -5.29 12.52
CA MET A 98 10.23 -5.68 13.60
C MET A 98 9.59 -6.63 14.63
N TYR A 99 8.26 -6.68 14.70
CA TYR A 99 7.53 -7.61 15.57
C TYR A 99 7.20 -8.96 14.93
N GLU A 100 7.34 -9.14 13.62
CA GLU A 100 6.99 -10.39 12.93
C GLU A 100 7.64 -11.63 13.57
N LYS A 101 8.95 -11.58 13.84
CA LYS A 101 9.68 -12.68 14.47
C LYS A 101 9.09 -13.05 15.83
N ARG A 102 8.72 -12.04 16.64
CA ARG A 102 8.14 -12.24 17.97
C ARG A 102 6.72 -12.79 17.92
N ILE A 103 5.91 -12.39 16.93
CA ILE A 103 4.58 -12.96 16.71
C ILE A 103 4.70 -14.43 16.28
N LYS A 104 5.64 -14.74 15.37
CA LYS A 104 5.95 -16.14 14.99
C LYS A 104 6.37 -16.97 16.19
N GLN A 105 7.26 -16.44 17.03
CA GLN A 105 7.75 -17.10 18.23
C GLN A 105 6.61 -17.29 19.26
N LEU A 106 5.77 -16.27 19.47
CA LEU A 106 4.59 -16.36 20.33
C LEU A 106 3.69 -17.51 19.86
N THR A 107 3.41 -17.60 18.56
CA THR A 107 2.58 -18.66 17.99
C THR A 107 3.19 -20.04 18.22
N SER A 108 4.48 -20.20 17.98
CA SER A 108 5.20 -21.46 18.16
C SER A 108 5.28 -21.91 19.63
N ASP A 109 5.60 -21.00 20.54
CA ASP A 109 5.81 -21.29 21.98
C ASP A 109 4.53 -21.78 22.67
N TYR A 110 3.36 -21.32 22.18
CA TYR A 110 2.07 -21.70 22.75
C TYR A 110 1.30 -22.73 21.91
N GLN A 111 1.88 -23.21 20.82
CA GLN A 111 1.29 -24.27 20.01
C GLN A 111 1.05 -25.52 20.88
N GLY A 112 -0.16 -26.09 20.81
CA GLY A 112 -0.54 -27.26 21.60
C GLY A 112 -0.82 -26.99 23.09
N ARG A 113 -0.66 -25.75 23.56
CA ARG A 113 -0.94 -25.35 24.95
C ARG A 113 -2.35 -24.77 25.15
N GLY A 114 -3.18 -24.83 24.12
CA GLY A 114 -4.55 -24.30 24.16
C GLY A 114 -4.63 -22.80 23.91
N VAL A 115 -3.64 -22.19 23.26
CA VAL A 115 -3.65 -20.80 22.83
C VAL A 115 -3.79 -20.74 21.32
N ALA A 116 -4.69 -19.89 20.83
CA ALA A 116 -4.75 -19.50 19.43
C ALA A 116 -4.22 -18.07 19.25
N VAL A 117 -3.40 -17.87 18.23
CA VAL A 117 -2.92 -16.56 17.82
C VAL A 117 -3.46 -16.28 16.42
N VAL A 118 -4.13 -15.15 16.24
CA VAL A 118 -4.71 -14.71 14.96
C VAL A 118 -4.23 -13.30 14.69
N VAL A 119 -3.74 -13.05 13.48
CA VAL A 119 -3.31 -11.72 13.07
C VAL A 119 -4.29 -11.17 12.04
N ILE A 120 -4.70 -9.91 12.20
CA ILE A 120 -5.66 -9.24 11.32
C ILE A 120 -5.01 -7.99 10.73
N MET A 121 -5.05 -7.89 9.40
CA MET A 121 -4.75 -6.67 8.65
C MET A 121 -6.01 -5.82 8.64
N GLY A 122 -6.03 -4.78 9.47
CA GLY A 122 -7.18 -3.89 9.63
C GLY A 122 -7.00 -2.50 9.03
N ASN A 123 -5.91 -2.26 8.28
CA ASN A 123 -5.67 -0.99 7.61
C ASN A 123 -6.39 -0.92 6.26
N ASP A 124 -6.94 0.25 5.92
CA ASP A 124 -7.31 0.55 4.54
C ASP A 124 -6.05 0.85 3.71
N PRO A 125 -5.74 0.05 2.67
CA PRO A 125 -4.56 0.26 1.83
C PRO A 125 -4.54 1.60 1.08
N LYS A 126 -5.72 2.20 0.84
CA LYS A 126 -5.88 3.49 0.18
C LYS A 126 -5.57 4.67 1.11
N ALA A 127 -5.65 4.43 2.42
CA ALA A 127 -5.36 5.43 3.44
C ALA A 127 -3.86 5.54 3.78
N ILE A 128 -3.00 4.74 3.13
CA ILE A 128 -1.55 4.76 3.33
C ILE A 128 -0.92 5.78 2.39
N HIS A 129 -0.24 6.77 2.95
CA HIS A 129 0.55 7.71 2.17
C HIS A 129 1.67 7.02 1.39
N LEU A 130 1.96 7.47 0.16
CA LEU A 130 3.05 6.88 -0.63
C LEU A 130 4.40 7.02 0.08
N SER A 131 4.65 8.13 0.77
CA SER A 131 5.88 8.34 1.56
C SER A 131 6.05 7.34 2.71
N GLU A 132 4.97 6.76 3.24
CA GLU A 132 5.04 5.71 4.27
C GLU A 132 5.44 4.35 3.67
N LYS A 133 5.04 4.06 2.42
CA LYS A 133 5.37 2.81 1.71
C LYS A 133 6.86 2.68 1.38
N GLY A 134 7.64 3.75 1.44
CA GLY A 134 9.09 3.73 1.21
C GLY A 134 9.92 3.11 2.34
N HIS A 135 9.29 2.60 3.40
CA HIS A 135 9.97 2.00 4.56
C HIS A 135 9.91 0.47 4.58
N THR A 136 9.12 -0.15 3.70
CA THR A 136 8.98 -1.60 3.58
C THR A 136 8.90 -2.01 2.11
N ASP A 137 9.09 -3.28 1.82
CA ASP A 137 9.03 -3.81 0.45
C ASP A 137 7.59 -3.99 -0.05
N LEU A 138 6.64 -4.26 0.83
CA LEU A 138 5.23 -4.52 0.52
C LEU A 138 4.32 -3.55 1.28
N GLY A 139 3.12 -3.35 0.74
CA GLY A 139 2.02 -2.63 1.38
C GLY A 139 1.01 -3.58 2.04
N ASP A 140 -0.22 -3.06 2.25
CA ASP A 140 -1.25 -3.74 3.04
C ASP A 140 -2.38 -4.31 2.18
N THR A 141 -2.20 -4.46 0.87
CA THR A 141 -3.21 -5.09 0.02
C THR A 141 -3.21 -6.61 0.21
N TYR A 142 -4.36 -7.25 0.00
CA TYR A 142 -4.47 -8.71 0.15
C TYR A 142 -3.44 -9.50 -0.68
N PRO A 143 -3.15 -9.17 -1.96
CA PRO A 143 -2.08 -9.81 -2.71
C PRO A 143 -0.69 -9.63 -2.09
N GLU A 144 -0.37 -8.43 -1.57
CA GLU A 144 0.92 -8.15 -0.91
C GLU A 144 1.07 -8.93 0.39
N MET A 145 0.00 -9.05 1.20
CA MET A 145 -0.03 -9.90 2.39
C MET A 145 0.31 -11.36 2.07
N LYS A 146 -0.23 -11.92 0.98
CA LYS A 146 0.08 -13.29 0.56
C LYS A 146 1.55 -13.45 0.24
N LEU A 147 2.12 -12.52 -0.54
CA LEU A 147 3.56 -12.51 -0.83
C LEU A 147 4.37 -12.43 0.45
N ARG A 148 4.00 -11.54 1.39
CA ARG A 148 4.67 -11.40 2.69
C ARG A 148 4.63 -12.67 3.49
N TYR A 149 3.45 -13.29 3.60
CA TYR A 149 3.22 -14.52 4.32
C TYR A 149 4.13 -15.65 3.81
N GLU A 150 4.22 -15.81 2.49
CA GLU A 150 5.00 -16.85 1.84
C GLU A 150 6.51 -16.66 2.09
N TYR A 151 7.09 -15.52 1.70
CA TYR A 151 8.53 -15.36 1.77
C TYR A 151 9.07 -15.16 3.20
N ARG A 152 8.23 -14.67 4.13
CA ARG A 152 8.56 -14.57 5.56
C ARG A 152 8.29 -15.86 6.32
N HIS A 153 7.66 -16.84 5.69
CA HIS A 153 7.25 -18.09 6.33
C HIS A 153 6.48 -17.85 7.62
N LEU A 154 5.43 -16.99 7.55
CA LEU A 154 4.60 -16.69 8.70
C LEU A 154 3.82 -17.95 9.10
N ASN A 155 3.62 -18.17 10.40
CA ASN A 155 3.09 -19.42 10.97
C ASN A 155 1.78 -19.24 11.73
N TYR A 156 1.08 -18.15 11.49
CA TYR A 156 -0.19 -17.79 12.11
C TYR A 156 -1.26 -17.50 11.05
N PRO A 157 -2.56 -17.72 11.32
CA PRO A 157 -3.63 -17.21 10.46
C PRO A 157 -3.48 -15.69 10.29
N TYR A 158 -3.35 -15.21 9.04
CA TYR A 158 -3.25 -13.82 8.70
C TYR A 158 -4.46 -13.43 7.87
N LEU A 159 -5.36 -12.63 8.46
CA LEU A 159 -6.70 -12.36 7.96
C LEU A 159 -6.78 -10.92 7.44
N TYR A 160 -7.58 -10.70 6.39
CA TYR A 160 -7.74 -9.42 5.74
C TYR A 160 -9.08 -8.77 6.06
N ASP A 161 -9.05 -7.56 6.63
CA ASP A 161 -10.20 -6.70 6.94
C ASP A 161 -10.08 -5.31 6.29
N GLY A 162 -9.05 -5.10 5.43
CA GLY A 162 -8.64 -3.78 4.94
C GLY A 162 -9.70 -3.05 4.10
N ASP A 163 -10.52 -3.77 3.32
CA ASP A 163 -11.48 -3.13 2.42
C ASP A 163 -12.68 -2.51 3.16
N THR A 164 -13.10 -3.11 4.26
CA THR A 164 -14.29 -2.68 5.01
C THR A 164 -13.98 -2.18 6.40
N GLN A 165 -12.88 -2.66 6.99
CA GLN A 165 -12.50 -2.42 8.39
C GLN A 165 -13.59 -2.84 9.40
N ALA A 166 -14.52 -3.70 8.97
CA ALA A 166 -15.72 -4.03 9.76
C ALA A 166 -15.38 -4.71 11.10
N VAL A 167 -14.28 -5.45 11.17
CA VAL A 167 -13.77 -6.05 12.40
C VAL A 167 -12.91 -5.05 13.17
N ALA A 168 -11.98 -4.37 12.50
CA ALA A 168 -11.14 -3.34 13.12
C ALA A 168 -11.97 -2.27 13.83
N LEU A 169 -13.08 -1.82 13.24
CA LEU A 169 -14.02 -0.85 13.84
C LEU A 169 -14.62 -1.32 15.17
N LYS A 170 -14.78 -2.63 15.39
CA LYS A 170 -15.32 -3.20 16.62
C LYS A 170 -14.26 -3.35 17.72
N TYR A 171 -12.99 -3.55 17.35
CA TYR A 171 -11.88 -3.69 18.29
C TYR A 171 -11.22 -2.36 18.64
N GLY A 172 -11.24 -1.40 17.71
CA GLY A 172 -10.64 -0.07 17.88
C GLY A 172 -9.10 -0.08 18.01
N PRO A 173 -8.33 -0.82 17.19
CA PRO A 173 -6.87 -0.77 17.28
C PRO A 173 -6.36 0.63 16.95
N THR A 174 -5.46 1.17 17.77
CA THR A 174 -4.92 2.53 17.61
C THR A 174 -3.63 2.56 16.80
N ALA A 175 -2.90 1.44 16.82
CA ALA A 175 -1.62 1.29 16.13
C ALA A 175 -1.45 -0.14 15.60
N THR A 176 -0.38 -0.39 14.85
CA THR A 176 0.07 -1.72 14.45
C THR A 176 1.54 -1.91 14.85
N PRO A 177 1.85 -2.98 15.65
CA PRO A 177 0.93 -3.98 16.17
C PRO A 177 0.11 -3.52 17.41
N HIS A 178 -1.11 -4.07 17.55
CA HIS A 178 -1.96 -3.92 18.74
C HIS A 178 -2.55 -5.28 19.11
N ALA A 179 -2.26 -5.79 20.29
CA ALA A 179 -2.67 -7.11 20.77
C ALA A 179 -3.91 -7.02 21.68
N PHE A 180 -4.81 -8.01 21.56
CA PHE A 180 -5.98 -8.21 22.40
C PHE A 180 -5.98 -9.67 22.88
N VAL A 181 -5.96 -9.90 24.18
CA VAL A 181 -5.89 -11.24 24.78
C VAL A 181 -7.18 -11.55 25.51
N PHE A 182 -7.82 -12.63 25.07
CA PHE A 182 -9.11 -13.08 25.59
C PHE A 182 -8.96 -14.42 26.34
N ASP A 183 -9.74 -14.56 27.42
CA ASP A 183 -9.84 -15.83 28.14
C ASP A 183 -10.71 -16.85 27.38
N GLN A 184 -10.94 -18.02 28.03
CA GLN A 184 -11.74 -19.11 27.44
C GLN A 184 -13.19 -18.70 27.16
N GLN A 185 -13.76 -17.77 27.92
CA GLN A 185 -15.09 -17.22 27.72
C GLN A 185 -15.10 -16.10 26.67
N ARG A 186 -13.95 -15.81 26.04
CA ARG A 186 -13.78 -14.71 25.08
C ARG A 186 -14.00 -13.34 25.71
N ILE A 187 -13.71 -13.21 27.00
CA ILE A 187 -13.69 -11.92 27.69
C ILE A 187 -12.29 -11.30 27.57
N LEU A 188 -12.21 -10.03 27.16
CA LEU A 188 -10.94 -9.30 27.03
C LEU A 188 -10.28 -9.12 28.41
N ARG A 189 -9.05 -9.57 28.53
CA ARG A 189 -8.25 -9.50 29.77
C ARG A 189 -6.99 -8.66 29.63
N TYR A 190 -6.52 -8.44 28.41
CA TYR A 190 -5.43 -7.53 28.11
C TYR A 190 -5.61 -6.92 26.73
N GLU A 191 -5.28 -5.62 26.59
CA GLU A 191 -5.09 -4.96 25.31
C GLU A 191 -3.84 -4.06 25.35
N GLY A 192 -3.14 -3.93 24.19
CA GLY A 192 -1.99 -3.04 24.08
C GLY A 192 -0.83 -3.62 23.26
N ARG A 193 0.38 -3.26 23.67
CA ARG A 193 1.62 -3.64 22.99
C ARG A 193 1.98 -5.11 23.19
N ILE A 194 2.76 -5.66 22.26
CA ILE A 194 3.29 -7.03 22.38
C ILE A 194 4.32 -7.10 23.50
N ASP A 195 5.23 -6.13 23.51
CA ASP A 195 6.24 -5.91 24.55
C ASP A 195 6.64 -4.42 24.60
N ASN A 196 7.55 -4.05 25.50
CA ASN A 196 7.85 -2.65 25.78
C ASN A 196 8.91 -2.02 24.86
N ASN A 197 9.42 -2.73 23.83
CA ASN A 197 10.41 -2.15 22.91
C ASN A 197 10.34 -2.77 21.52
N ALA A 198 10.37 -1.93 20.48
CA ALA A 198 10.40 -2.39 19.08
C ALA A 198 11.69 -3.18 18.79
N ARG A 199 12.81 -2.85 19.39
CA ARG A 199 14.03 -3.66 19.33
C ARG A 199 13.94 -4.80 20.35
N GLU A 200 13.97 -6.05 19.85
CA GLU A 200 13.77 -7.26 20.64
C GLU A 200 14.80 -7.36 21.78
N GLU A 201 16.05 -7.03 21.50
CA GLU A 201 17.16 -7.11 22.45
C GLU A 201 17.08 -6.10 23.61
N LEU A 202 16.21 -5.10 23.49
CA LEU A 202 15.96 -4.09 24.53
C LEU A 202 14.62 -4.30 25.24
N ALA A 203 13.84 -5.29 24.82
CA ALA A 203 12.59 -5.60 25.48
C ALA A 203 12.83 -6.22 26.85
N THR A 204 12.28 -5.61 27.89
CA THR A 204 12.41 -6.04 29.28
C THR A 204 11.09 -6.43 29.92
N LYS A 205 9.98 -6.19 29.22
CA LYS A 205 8.62 -6.55 29.62
C LYS A 205 7.89 -7.14 28.41
N HIS A 206 7.16 -8.21 28.63
CA HIS A 206 6.51 -8.98 27.57
C HIS A 206 5.01 -9.12 27.86
N GLU A 207 4.29 -7.99 27.94
CA GLU A 207 2.96 -7.90 28.52
C GLU A 207 1.94 -8.82 27.87
N THR A 208 1.99 -9.00 26.55
CA THR A 208 1.13 -9.98 25.87
C THR A 208 1.40 -11.41 26.33
N ARG A 209 2.68 -11.81 26.49
CA ARG A 209 3.06 -13.13 27.01
C ARG A 209 2.66 -13.31 28.45
N ASP A 210 2.91 -12.30 29.29
CA ASP A 210 2.55 -12.32 30.71
C ASP A 210 1.03 -12.48 30.89
N ALA A 211 0.22 -11.84 30.04
CA ALA A 211 -1.23 -12.01 30.04
C ALA A 211 -1.64 -13.44 29.67
N VAL A 212 -1.06 -13.99 28.58
CA VAL A 212 -1.32 -15.38 28.16
C VAL A 212 -0.95 -16.38 29.25
N ASP A 213 0.25 -16.25 29.85
CA ASP A 213 0.72 -17.17 30.91
C ASP A 213 -0.15 -17.06 32.17
N SER A 214 -0.59 -15.85 32.53
CA SER A 214 -1.52 -15.65 33.65
C SER A 214 -2.83 -16.41 33.44
N LEU A 215 -3.43 -16.27 32.24
CA LEU A 215 -4.69 -16.94 31.92
C LEU A 215 -4.56 -18.46 31.85
N LEU A 216 -3.46 -18.98 31.30
CA LEU A 216 -3.17 -20.41 31.29
C LEU A 216 -3.01 -21.00 32.71
N ALA A 217 -2.46 -20.19 33.62
CA ALA A 217 -2.30 -20.55 35.04
C ALA A 217 -3.58 -20.35 35.87
N GLY A 218 -4.68 -19.88 35.25
CA GLY A 218 -5.93 -19.56 35.96
C GLY A 218 -5.81 -18.34 36.90
N LYS A 219 -4.84 -17.46 36.65
CA LYS A 219 -4.59 -16.26 37.46
C LYS A 219 -5.12 -15.00 36.76
N PRO A 220 -5.46 -13.95 37.53
CA PRO A 220 -5.78 -12.67 36.94
C PRO A 220 -4.59 -12.05 36.22
N VAL A 221 -4.86 -11.33 35.13
CA VAL A 221 -3.85 -10.55 34.41
C VAL A 221 -3.52 -9.29 35.23
N ALA A 222 -2.26 -9.14 35.61
CA ALA A 222 -1.81 -8.06 36.48
C ALA A 222 -1.80 -6.68 35.78
N VAL A 223 -1.34 -6.64 34.52
CA VAL A 223 -1.37 -5.46 33.65
C VAL A 223 -2.38 -5.72 32.57
N GLN A 224 -3.51 -4.99 32.59
CA GLN A 224 -4.63 -5.25 31.69
C GLN A 224 -4.62 -4.40 30.44
N ASP A 225 -3.97 -3.25 30.46
CA ASP A 225 -3.84 -2.32 29.34
C ASP A 225 -2.46 -1.68 29.28
N THR A 226 -2.00 -1.41 28.07
CA THR A 226 -0.78 -0.63 27.79
C THR A 226 -0.97 0.14 26.47
N PRO A 227 -0.31 1.30 26.29
CA PRO A 227 -0.32 1.96 24.99
C PRO A 227 0.23 1.06 23.89
N ALA A 228 -0.51 0.87 22.81
CA ALA A 228 0.01 0.20 21.61
C ALA A 228 1.12 1.05 20.98
N VAL A 229 2.17 0.39 20.45
CA VAL A 229 3.36 1.06 19.90
C VAL A 229 3.56 0.63 18.46
N GLY A 230 3.52 1.59 17.54
CA GLY A 230 3.67 1.35 16.10
C GLY A 230 3.14 2.50 15.26
N CYS A 231 2.95 2.25 13.97
CA CYS A 231 2.28 3.20 13.08
C CYS A 231 0.78 3.26 13.41
N SER A 232 0.20 4.45 13.37
CA SER A 232 -1.25 4.62 13.60
C SER A 232 -2.07 3.83 12.59
N THR A 233 -3.16 3.19 13.04
CA THR A 233 -4.10 2.48 12.16
C THR A 233 -4.55 3.37 11.00
N LYS A 234 -4.55 2.82 9.80
CA LYS A 234 -4.95 3.51 8.57
C LYS A 234 -6.45 3.32 8.34
N TRP A 235 -7.22 4.20 8.97
CA TRP A 235 -8.66 4.23 8.82
C TRP A 235 -9.07 4.85 7.48
N ALA A 236 -10.19 4.43 6.91
CA ALA A 236 -10.68 4.91 5.61
C ALA A 236 -10.79 6.45 5.53
N TYR A 237 -11.13 7.14 6.63
CA TYR A 237 -11.17 8.61 6.63
C TYR A 237 -9.82 9.29 6.31
N LYS A 238 -8.69 8.55 6.43
CA LYS A 238 -7.36 9.06 6.06
C LYS A 238 -7.07 8.99 4.56
N GLU A 239 -7.94 8.34 3.75
CA GLU A 239 -7.77 8.30 2.29
C GLU A 239 -7.64 9.69 1.66
N ALA A 240 -8.43 10.65 2.14
CA ALA A 240 -8.38 12.01 1.62
C ALA A 240 -6.97 12.63 1.76
N GLY A 241 -6.31 12.39 2.89
CA GLY A 241 -4.93 12.84 3.12
C GLY A 241 -3.92 12.14 2.20
N ALA A 242 -4.07 10.83 2.00
CA ALA A 242 -3.21 10.07 1.09
C ALA A 242 -3.38 10.53 -0.37
N LYS A 243 -4.60 10.80 -0.81
CA LYS A 243 -4.89 11.38 -2.15
C LYS A 243 -4.34 12.80 -2.29
N ALA A 244 -4.45 13.62 -1.25
CA ALA A 244 -3.91 15.00 -1.24
C ALA A 244 -2.39 15.00 -1.37
N GLU A 245 -1.67 14.07 -0.73
CA GLU A 245 -0.20 13.93 -0.91
C GLU A 245 0.18 13.66 -2.37
N VAL A 246 -0.58 12.82 -3.08
CA VAL A 246 -0.35 12.54 -4.50
C VAL A 246 -0.63 13.79 -5.34
N ALA A 247 -1.78 14.44 -5.13
CA ALA A 247 -2.17 15.65 -5.87
C ALA A 247 -1.16 16.79 -5.67
N GLU A 248 -0.69 17.03 -4.44
CA GLU A 248 0.39 18.00 -4.17
C GLU A 248 1.68 17.65 -4.92
N GLY A 249 1.98 16.35 -5.03
CA GLY A 249 3.09 15.87 -5.84
C GLY A 249 2.91 16.21 -7.32
N ASP A 250 1.69 15.98 -7.84
CA ASP A 250 1.38 16.16 -9.26
C ASP A 250 1.38 17.64 -9.71
N GLU A 251 1.23 18.58 -8.78
CA GLU A 251 1.34 20.02 -9.04
C GLU A 251 2.79 20.52 -9.24
N LYS A 252 3.79 19.70 -8.90
CA LYS A 252 5.19 20.09 -9.06
C LYS A 252 5.58 20.16 -10.54
N PRO A 253 6.42 21.12 -10.93
CA PRO A 253 6.82 21.27 -12.32
C PRO A 253 7.63 20.06 -12.80
N VAL A 254 7.29 19.57 -13.97
CA VAL A 254 8.08 18.57 -14.69
C VAL A 254 9.23 19.28 -15.40
N THR A 255 10.44 18.78 -15.27
CA THR A 255 11.64 19.34 -15.90
C THR A 255 12.30 18.30 -16.80
N LEU A 256 12.96 18.76 -17.87
CA LEU A 256 13.77 17.93 -18.75
C LEU A 256 15.07 18.65 -19.08
N GLU A 257 16.19 18.08 -18.67
CA GLU A 257 17.53 18.57 -18.94
C GLU A 257 18.17 17.80 -20.09
N MET A 258 18.98 18.47 -20.92
CA MET A 258 19.84 17.76 -21.90
C MET A 258 21.06 17.20 -21.17
N ALA A 259 21.43 15.95 -21.46
CA ALA A 259 22.57 15.30 -20.83
C ALA A 259 23.59 14.82 -21.86
N THR A 260 24.81 15.31 -21.77
CA THR A 260 25.95 14.84 -22.57
C THR A 260 26.51 13.51 -22.06
N ALA A 261 27.30 12.81 -22.87
CA ALA A 261 28.01 11.60 -22.45
C ALA A 261 28.87 11.82 -21.19
N GLY A 262 29.53 13.00 -21.08
CA GLY A 262 30.30 13.35 -19.89
C GLY A 262 29.45 13.47 -18.63
N GLN A 263 28.25 14.05 -18.73
CA GLN A 263 27.30 14.15 -17.61
C GLN A 263 26.76 12.77 -17.22
N LEU A 264 26.48 11.89 -18.16
CA LEU A 264 26.09 10.49 -17.87
C LEU A 264 27.23 9.74 -17.16
N THR A 265 28.47 9.95 -17.57
CA THR A 265 29.65 9.37 -16.90
C THR A 265 29.80 9.88 -15.46
N ALA A 266 29.54 11.18 -15.23
CA ALA A 266 29.53 11.76 -13.87
C ALA A 266 28.38 11.22 -13.03
N LEU A 267 27.17 11.13 -13.59
CA LEU A 267 25.99 10.54 -12.94
C LEU A 267 26.29 9.10 -12.51
N ARG A 268 26.88 8.30 -13.39
CA ARG A 268 27.23 6.89 -13.12
C ARG A 268 28.18 6.73 -11.91
N LYS A 269 29.06 7.68 -11.68
CA LYS A 269 29.99 7.62 -10.56
C LYS A 269 29.35 7.87 -9.21
N ASN A 270 28.26 8.61 -9.17
CA ASN A 270 27.53 8.99 -7.95
C ASN A 270 28.43 9.50 -6.81
N VAL A 271 29.52 10.18 -7.13
CA VAL A 271 30.52 10.62 -6.17
C VAL A 271 30.09 11.96 -5.53
N GLY A 272 30.29 12.05 -4.22
CA GLY A 272 30.00 13.30 -3.46
C GLY A 272 28.52 13.44 -3.11
N THR A 273 27.73 12.37 -3.21
CA THR A 273 26.35 12.35 -2.76
C THR A 273 26.20 11.45 -1.52
N ASP A 274 25.21 11.75 -0.70
CA ASP A 274 24.79 10.92 0.45
C ASP A 274 23.55 10.07 0.11
N LYS A 275 23.29 9.87 -1.20
CA LYS A 275 22.09 9.19 -1.70
C LYS A 275 22.43 7.99 -2.56
N LEU A 276 21.57 6.97 -2.47
CA LEU A 276 21.49 5.94 -3.50
C LEU A 276 20.93 6.57 -4.78
N LEU A 277 21.44 6.15 -5.93
CA LEU A 277 21.00 6.66 -7.22
C LEU A 277 20.35 5.54 -8.02
N LEU A 278 19.03 5.64 -8.26
CA LEU A 278 18.31 4.79 -9.18
C LEU A 278 18.19 5.48 -10.53
N VAL A 279 18.74 4.87 -11.58
CA VAL A 279 18.64 5.40 -12.95
C VAL A 279 17.84 4.43 -13.81
N ASN A 280 16.84 4.97 -14.51
CA ASN A 280 16.06 4.23 -15.50
C ASN A 280 16.27 4.86 -16.90
N PHE A 281 16.74 4.06 -17.84
CA PHE A 281 16.85 4.42 -19.26
C PHE A 281 15.62 3.96 -20.01
N TRP A 282 15.02 4.87 -20.78
CA TRP A 282 13.75 4.67 -21.46
C TRP A 282 13.63 5.44 -22.76
N ALA A 283 12.55 5.21 -23.52
CA ALA A 283 12.19 6.02 -24.67
C ALA A 283 10.68 5.99 -24.93
N THR A 284 10.14 7.02 -25.60
CA THR A 284 8.71 7.10 -25.92
C THR A 284 8.22 6.04 -26.90
N TRP A 285 9.09 5.45 -27.69
CA TRP A 285 8.81 4.35 -28.62
C TRP A 285 8.95 2.96 -27.97
N CYS A 286 9.36 2.89 -26.72
CA CYS A 286 9.57 1.65 -25.99
C CYS A 286 8.30 1.27 -25.21
N GLY A 287 7.52 0.32 -25.71
CA GLY A 287 6.26 -0.13 -25.09
C GLY A 287 6.43 -0.53 -23.63
N PRO A 288 7.30 -1.48 -23.26
CA PRO A 288 7.53 -1.87 -21.87
C PRO A 288 7.95 -0.70 -20.98
N CYS A 289 8.74 0.27 -21.49
CA CYS A 289 9.12 1.46 -20.72
C CYS A 289 7.90 2.29 -20.32
N ILE A 290 6.94 2.45 -21.24
CA ILE A 290 5.71 3.21 -21.00
C ILE A 290 4.83 2.49 -19.96
N GLU A 291 4.76 1.16 -20.01
CA GLU A 291 3.97 0.36 -19.09
C GLU A 291 4.51 0.40 -17.65
N GLU A 292 5.84 0.40 -17.46
CA GLU A 292 6.46 0.43 -16.13
C GLU A 292 6.55 1.84 -15.52
N PHE A 293 6.47 2.91 -16.35
CA PHE A 293 6.71 4.28 -15.92
C PHE A 293 5.82 4.77 -14.76
N PRO A 294 4.51 4.46 -14.70
CA PRO A 294 3.67 4.81 -13.56
C PRO A 294 4.17 4.21 -12.24
N GLU A 295 4.70 2.99 -12.26
CA GLU A 295 5.23 2.37 -11.04
C GLU A 295 6.54 3.02 -10.60
N LEU A 296 7.38 3.44 -11.56
CA LEU A 296 8.56 4.24 -11.27
C LEU A 296 8.18 5.57 -10.62
N GLN A 297 7.11 6.25 -11.10
CA GLN A 297 6.61 7.49 -10.50
C GLN A 297 6.03 7.30 -9.09
N LYS A 298 5.45 6.15 -8.79
CA LYS A 298 5.09 5.81 -7.40
C LYS A 298 6.35 5.71 -6.53
N MET A 299 7.40 5.04 -7.00
CA MET A 299 8.67 4.95 -6.25
C MET A 299 9.30 6.34 -6.04
N VAL A 300 9.24 7.24 -7.01
CA VAL A 300 9.68 8.64 -6.84
C VAL A 300 9.02 9.28 -5.61
N ARG A 301 7.71 9.12 -5.46
CA ARG A 301 6.95 9.67 -4.33
C ARG A 301 7.23 8.92 -3.02
N MET A 302 7.35 7.59 -3.07
CA MET A 302 7.66 6.74 -1.92
C MET A 302 9.00 7.11 -1.28
N TYR A 303 10.01 7.38 -2.09
CA TYR A 303 11.37 7.66 -1.62
C TYR A 303 11.73 9.15 -1.58
N ALA A 304 10.79 10.05 -1.86
CA ALA A 304 11.05 11.50 -1.93
C ALA A 304 11.68 12.09 -0.66
N LYS A 305 11.40 11.48 0.52
CA LYS A 305 11.93 11.92 1.83
C LYS A 305 13.06 11.00 2.34
N ARG A 306 13.59 10.12 1.46
CA ARG A 306 14.65 9.16 1.79
C ARG A 306 15.95 9.54 1.07
N GLN A 307 17.06 8.95 1.50
CA GLN A 307 18.37 9.13 0.84
C GLN A 307 18.44 8.36 -0.48
N VAL A 308 17.53 8.67 -1.39
CA VAL A 308 17.43 8.12 -2.76
C VAL A 308 17.23 9.26 -3.74
N GLU A 309 17.96 9.26 -4.84
CA GLU A 309 17.67 10.06 -6.01
C GLU A 309 17.23 9.12 -7.14
N ILE A 310 16.10 9.41 -7.77
CA ILE A 310 15.60 8.67 -8.93
C ILE A 310 15.72 9.57 -10.15
N VAL A 311 16.45 9.10 -11.17
CA VAL A 311 16.71 9.83 -12.41
C VAL A 311 16.22 9.00 -13.58
N THR A 312 15.45 9.61 -14.48
CA THR A 312 15.11 8.98 -15.75
C THR A 312 15.99 9.57 -16.85
N VAL A 313 16.44 8.74 -17.77
CA VAL A 313 17.25 9.14 -18.91
C VAL A 313 16.56 8.64 -20.18
N SER A 314 15.99 9.58 -20.93
CA SER A 314 15.44 9.25 -22.25
C SER A 314 16.58 9.13 -23.28
N ILE A 315 16.53 8.07 -24.08
CA ILE A 315 17.41 7.87 -25.24
C ILE A 315 16.71 8.16 -26.57
N ASN A 316 15.61 8.91 -26.52
CA ASN A 316 14.99 9.46 -27.72
C ASN A 316 15.99 10.33 -28.49
N ASN A 317 15.79 10.47 -29.81
CA ASN A 317 16.52 11.49 -30.56
C ASN A 317 16.25 12.87 -29.99
N PRO A 318 17.26 13.77 -29.85
CA PRO A 318 17.06 15.14 -29.36
C PRO A 318 15.96 15.94 -30.09
N ASP A 319 15.73 15.68 -31.37
CA ASP A 319 14.66 16.31 -32.15
C ASP A 319 13.26 15.88 -31.70
N GLU A 320 13.15 14.79 -30.97
CA GLU A 320 11.89 14.27 -30.40
C GLU A 320 11.59 14.85 -29.01
N LYS A 321 12.39 15.79 -28.51
CA LYS A 321 12.25 16.39 -27.18
C LYS A 321 10.80 16.76 -26.82
N LYS A 322 10.02 17.28 -27.77
CA LYS A 322 8.61 17.66 -27.54
C LYS A 322 7.73 16.48 -27.13
N PHE A 323 7.98 15.28 -27.67
CA PHE A 323 7.23 14.07 -27.32
C PHE A 323 7.65 13.54 -25.95
N VAL A 324 8.95 13.65 -25.63
CA VAL A 324 9.48 13.29 -24.31
C VAL A 324 8.87 14.19 -23.23
N VAL A 325 8.86 15.52 -23.42
CA VAL A 325 8.25 16.47 -22.48
C VAL A 325 6.77 16.14 -22.27
N LYS A 326 6.01 16.00 -23.36
CA LYS A 326 4.58 15.70 -23.28
C LYS A 326 4.32 14.43 -22.47
N PHE A 327 5.06 13.35 -22.72
CA PHE A 327 4.90 12.11 -21.97
C PHE A 327 5.24 12.29 -20.49
N LEU A 328 6.33 12.96 -20.15
CA LEU A 328 6.71 13.23 -18.76
C LEU A 328 5.66 14.06 -18.02
N GLU A 329 5.04 15.04 -18.69
CA GLU A 329 3.94 15.84 -18.14
C GLU A 329 2.70 14.98 -17.90
N GLU A 330 2.32 14.13 -18.85
CA GLU A 330 1.20 13.18 -18.71
C GLU A 330 1.42 12.16 -17.57
N GLN A 331 2.68 11.85 -17.26
CA GLN A 331 3.06 10.94 -16.15
C GLN A 331 3.35 11.65 -14.84
N HIS A 332 3.21 12.98 -14.77
CA HIS A 332 3.61 13.79 -13.61
C HIS A 332 5.00 13.41 -13.10
N ALA A 333 5.98 13.36 -14.00
CA ALA A 333 7.34 12.90 -13.73
C ALA A 333 8.15 13.98 -13.00
N ILE A 334 7.93 14.12 -11.70
CA ILE A 334 8.49 15.16 -10.82
C ILE A 334 9.94 14.93 -10.39
N ASN A 335 10.50 13.77 -10.73
CA ASN A 335 11.91 13.46 -10.52
C ASN A 335 12.80 14.23 -11.52
N ARG A 336 14.10 14.08 -11.39
CA ARG A 336 15.06 14.58 -12.38
C ARG A 336 14.97 13.76 -13.65
N ASN A 337 14.66 14.42 -14.78
CA ASN A 337 14.52 13.80 -16.08
C ASN A 337 15.60 14.35 -17.03
N LEU A 338 16.29 13.44 -17.70
CA LEU A 338 17.35 13.76 -18.65
C LEU A 338 16.97 13.27 -20.04
N LEU A 339 17.31 14.04 -21.06
CA LEU A 339 17.32 13.59 -22.46
C LEU A 339 18.78 13.54 -22.93
N PHE A 340 19.23 12.36 -23.36
CA PHE A 340 20.56 12.20 -23.89
C PHE A 340 20.74 13.03 -25.17
N SER A 341 21.81 13.83 -25.22
CA SER A 341 22.04 14.79 -26.30
C SER A 341 22.76 14.16 -27.53
N GLY A 342 23.25 12.92 -27.41
CA GLY A 342 23.84 12.20 -28.53
C GLY A 342 22.77 11.60 -29.45
N SER A 343 23.11 11.42 -30.70
CA SER A 343 22.25 10.79 -31.72
C SER A 343 22.34 9.28 -31.72
N ASP A 344 23.34 8.70 -31.05
CA ASP A 344 23.59 7.26 -30.97
C ASP A 344 23.49 6.76 -29.52
N SER A 345 22.59 5.84 -29.26
CA SER A 345 22.46 5.20 -27.95
C SER A 345 23.73 4.46 -27.53
N ALA A 346 24.58 4.04 -28.47
CA ALA A 346 25.87 3.43 -28.17
C ALA A 346 26.81 4.36 -27.38
N ASP A 347 26.73 5.67 -27.61
CA ASP A 347 27.49 6.65 -26.83
C ASP A 347 26.97 6.75 -25.38
N ALA A 348 25.66 6.64 -25.16
CA ALA A 348 25.09 6.58 -23.82
C ALA A 348 25.53 5.29 -23.09
N VAL A 349 25.53 4.15 -23.80
CA VAL A 349 26.03 2.87 -23.30
C VAL A 349 27.49 2.97 -22.88
N LYS A 350 28.34 3.52 -23.75
CA LYS A 350 29.77 3.71 -23.46
C LYS A 350 30.01 4.65 -22.28
N ALA A 351 29.23 5.73 -22.20
CA ALA A 351 29.36 6.71 -21.13
C ALA A 351 28.92 6.15 -19.77
N PHE A 352 27.84 5.35 -19.76
CA PHE A 352 27.28 4.82 -18.53
C PHE A 352 27.94 3.51 -18.08
N GLY A 353 28.37 2.66 -19.03
CA GLY A 353 29.05 1.39 -18.77
C GLY A 353 28.12 0.33 -18.16
N THR A 354 28.69 -0.59 -17.39
CA THR A 354 27.94 -1.55 -16.53
C THR A 354 27.26 -2.73 -17.24
N ASN A 355 27.82 -3.21 -18.35
CA ASN A 355 27.28 -4.33 -19.12
C ASN A 355 25.86 -4.08 -19.71
N TRP A 356 25.48 -2.83 -19.88
CA TRP A 356 24.28 -2.45 -20.61
C TRP A 356 24.52 -2.64 -22.12
N THR A 357 23.57 -3.24 -22.80
CA THR A 357 23.67 -3.54 -24.26
C THR A 357 23.01 -2.47 -25.14
N GLY A 358 22.46 -1.39 -24.54
CA GLY A 358 21.72 -0.34 -25.23
C GLY A 358 20.21 -0.57 -25.35
N GLY A 359 19.72 -1.76 -24.99
CA GLY A 359 18.29 -2.04 -24.95
C GLY A 359 17.61 -1.33 -23.78
N VAL A 360 16.37 -0.87 -23.99
CA VAL A 360 15.52 -0.24 -22.98
C VAL A 360 14.24 -1.06 -22.80
N PRO A 361 13.64 -1.07 -21.56
CA PRO A 361 14.08 -0.36 -20.39
C PRO A 361 15.39 -0.93 -19.80
N TYR A 362 16.15 -0.09 -19.14
CA TYR A 362 17.31 -0.52 -18.35
C TYR A 362 17.32 0.24 -17.01
N THR A 363 17.23 -0.49 -15.92
CA THR A 363 17.19 0.07 -14.57
C THR A 363 18.41 -0.35 -13.78
N ILE A 364 19.07 0.61 -13.11
CA ILE A 364 20.27 0.37 -12.33
C ILE A 364 20.24 1.16 -11.03
N LEU A 365 20.57 0.50 -9.92
CA LEU A 365 20.78 1.12 -8.61
C LEU A 365 22.29 1.22 -8.34
N ILE A 366 22.74 2.41 -8.01
CA ILE A 366 24.13 2.77 -7.77
C ILE A 366 24.26 3.25 -6.34
N GLY A 367 25.24 2.71 -5.62
CA GLY A 367 25.59 3.11 -4.28
C GLY A 367 26.32 4.46 -4.24
N MET A 368 26.52 4.97 -3.03
CA MET A 368 27.15 6.30 -2.79
C MET A 368 28.63 6.37 -3.23
N ASN A 369 29.29 5.23 -3.43
CA ASN A 369 30.67 5.14 -3.93
C ASN A 369 30.73 4.69 -5.40
N GLY A 370 29.60 4.69 -6.11
CA GLY A 370 29.51 4.29 -7.50
C GLY A 370 29.46 2.79 -7.76
N GLU A 371 29.38 1.95 -6.74
CA GLU A 371 29.17 0.52 -6.89
C GLU A 371 27.78 0.21 -7.44
N VAL A 372 27.67 -0.87 -8.23
CA VAL A 372 26.39 -1.34 -8.76
C VAL A 372 25.77 -2.28 -7.73
N LEU A 373 24.62 -1.88 -7.17
CA LEU A 373 23.89 -2.63 -6.14
C LEU A 373 22.80 -3.52 -6.76
N TYR A 374 22.18 -3.05 -7.83
CA TYR A 374 21.16 -3.78 -8.58
C TYR A 374 21.15 -3.32 -10.04
N ARG A 375 20.75 -4.18 -10.96
CA ARG A 375 20.46 -3.82 -12.35
C ARG A 375 19.54 -4.83 -13.00
N THR A 376 18.73 -4.36 -13.93
CA THR A 376 17.94 -5.19 -14.84
C THR A 376 17.88 -4.55 -16.21
N GLN A 377 17.84 -5.38 -17.26
CA GLN A 377 17.55 -4.97 -18.63
C GLN A 377 16.30 -5.70 -19.08
N GLY A 378 15.35 -5.00 -19.67
CA GLY A 378 13.96 -5.42 -19.82
C GLY A 378 13.10 -4.93 -18.66
N ASP A 379 11.88 -5.45 -18.59
CA ASP A 379 10.85 -5.02 -17.63
C ASP A 379 11.35 -4.99 -16.18
N MET A 380 11.09 -3.89 -15.49
CA MET A 380 11.48 -3.69 -14.11
C MET A 380 10.54 -4.45 -13.19
N ASN A 381 11.07 -5.34 -12.35
CA ASN A 381 10.34 -5.84 -11.20
C ASN A 381 10.43 -4.81 -10.06
N ALA A 382 9.34 -4.09 -9.81
CA ALA A 382 9.30 -3.04 -8.79
C ALA A 382 9.60 -3.56 -7.37
N LEU A 383 9.20 -4.79 -7.05
CA LEU A 383 9.48 -5.40 -5.74
C LEU A 383 10.96 -5.65 -5.54
N ASP A 384 11.66 -6.15 -6.57
CA ASP A 384 13.11 -6.40 -6.50
C ASP A 384 13.89 -5.08 -6.35
N VAL A 385 13.48 -4.03 -7.07
CA VAL A 385 14.07 -2.68 -6.93
C VAL A 385 13.82 -2.14 -5.52
N ARG A 386 12.60 -2.25 -4.98
CA ARG A 386 12.27 -1.80 -3.62
C ARG A 386 13.12 -2.54 -2.57
N ARG A 387 13.29 -3.86 -2.71
CA ARG A 387 14.14 -4.67 -1.85
C ARG A 387 15.61 -4.26 -1.93
N ALA A 388 16.11 -4.02 -3.14
CA ALA A 388 17.47 -3.54 -3.33
C ALA A 388 17.68 -2.15 -2.68
N LEU A 389 16.71 -1.23 -2.81
CA LEU A 389 16.74 0.06 -2.14
C LEU A 389 16.76 -0.11 -0.61
N LEU A 390 15.82 -0.87 -0.04
CA LEU A 390 15.71 -1.06 1.42
C LEU A 390 16.96 -1.69 2.03
N LYS A 391 17.55 -2.66 1.33
CA LYS A 391 18.79 -3.32 1.77
C LYS A 391 19.96 -2.35 1.87
N ASN A 392 20.03 -1.36 0.99
CA ASN A 392 21.19 -0.49 0.84
C ASN A 392 20.97 0.95 1.33
N LEU A 393 19.75 1.31 1.75
CA LEU A 393 19.47 2.63 2.28
C LEU A 393 20.25 2.88 3.56
N PRO A 394 21.02 3.98 3.65
CA PRO A 394 21.83 4.28 4.83
C PRO A 394 21.02 4.88 5.97
N ASP A 395 19.85 5.46 5.67
CA ASP A 395 19.02 6.10 6.67
C ASP A 395 18.31 5.06 7.54
N ASP A 396 18.63 5.05 8.82
CA ASP A 396 17.96 4.23 9.82
C ASP A 396 16.98 5.10 10.64
N ARG A 397 15.98 5.67 9.92
CA ARG A 397 14.96 6.56 10.52
C ARG A 397 14.21 5.88 11.66
N TYR A 398 14.01 4.57 11.55
CA TYR A 398 13.47 3.73 12.60
C TYR A 398 14.59 2.85 13.14
N ILE A 399 14.94 3.04 14.40
CA ILE A 399 16.05 2.35 15.04
C ILE A 399 15.91 0.82 14.86
N GLY A 400 16.94 0.20 14.26
CA GLY A 400 16.98 -1.23 13.96
C GLY A 400 16.38 -1.63 12.62
N GLN A 401 15.81 -0.72 11.84
CA GLN A 401 15.22 -1.03 10.55
C GLN A 401 16.25 -1.56 9.56
N HIS A 402 17.44 -0.96 9.49
CA HIS A 402 18.53 -1.42 8.64
C HIS A 402 18.97 -2.84 8.99
N ALA A 403 19.18 -3.13 10.29
CA ALA A 403 19.51 -4.47 10.76
C ALA A 403 18.41 -5.49 10.42
N TYR A 404 17.15 -5.10 10.52
CA TYR A 404 16.03 -5.94 10.11
C TYR A 404 16.13 -6.31 8.62
N TRP A 405 16.26 -5.33 7.71
CA TRP A 405 16.29 -5.60 6.27
C TRP A 405 17.54 -6.40 5.87
N ASN A 406 18.68 -6.16 6.50
CA ASN A 406 19.88 -6.97 6.26
C ASN A 406 19.71 -8.43 6.72
N SER A 407 18.84 -8.71 7.68
CA SER A 407 18.53 -10.07 8.11
C SER A 407 17.49 -10.77 7.24
N VAL A 408 16.77 -10.02 6.39
CA VAL A 408 15.67 -10.52 5.56
C VAL A 408 16.13 -10.86 4.15
N PHE A 409 17.03 -10.06 3.59
CA PHE A 409 17.57 -10.19 2.24
C PHE A 409 19.06 -10.53 2.33
#